data_8664b4506f42667c9c1074d598e02d4a
#
_entry.id   8664b4506f42667c9c1074d598e02d4a
#
_cell.length_a   1.000
_cell.length_b   1.000
_cell.length_c   1.000
_cell.angle_alpha   90.00
_cell.angle_beta   90.00
_cell.angle_gamma   90.00
#
_symmetry.space_group_name_H-M   'P 1'
#
loop_
_entity.id
_entity.type
_entity.pdbx_description
1 polymer ?
#
loop_
_entity_poly.entity_id
_entity_poly.type
_entity_poly.pdbx_seq_one_letter_code
_entity_poly.pdbx_strand_id
1 'polypeptide(L)'
;MPKNLFPLDNPKPFTEQQHVGHNRWHPDIPPVVSVRPGDVFRADCREWFDGAIKNDDSADDIRNAPLPGVHVLSGPFRIEGAKPGDLLVVDILEIDACDQEDEGPYSGMGWGYTGVFAKSNGGGFLTERFPDAYKVIWDFKGDVASSRHIPECSYVGIHHPGLMGTAPSHELLAKWTKRE
;
A
#
# COMPACT_ATOMS: atom_id res chain seq x y z
N MET A 1 3.37 -22.97 5.25
CA MET A 1 2.98 -21.63 4.76
C MET A 1 3.85 -21.27 3.55
N PRO A 2 3.34 -20.53 2.57
CA PRO A 2 4.15 -20.03 1.46
C PRO A 2 5.34 -19.21 1.98
N LYS A 3 6.45 -19.24 1.23
CA LYS A 3 7.64 -18.46 1.59
C LYS A 3 7.36 -16.98 1.42
N ASN A 4 7.71 -16.15 2.41
CA ASN A 4 7.67 -14.71 2.25
C ASN A 4 8.91 -14.26 1.45
N LEU A 5 8.69 -13.75 0.24
CA LEU A 5 9.75 -13.30 -0.68
C LEU A 5 10.06 -11.81 -0.55
N PHE A 6 9.19 -11.05 0.11
CA PHE A 6 9.39 -9.64 0.39
C PHE A 6 8.99 -9.33 1.84
N PRO A 7 9.79 -9.80 2.82
CA PRO A 7 9.52 -9.53 4.23
C PRO A 7 9.79 -8.07 4.55
N LEU A 8 8.95 -7.47 5.38
CA LEU A 8 9.09 -6.11 5.88
C LEU A 8 9.35 -6.12 7.39
N ASP A 9 10.20 -5.22 7.84
CA ASP A 9 10.40 -4.85 9.23
C ASP A 9 9.60 -3.56 9.46
N ASN A 10 8.38 -3.69 9.99
CA ASN A 10 7.41 -2.60 10.05
C ASN A 10 7.91 -1.31 10.76
N PRO A 11 8.70 -1.37 11.84
CA PRO A 11 9.26 -0.17 12.45
C PRO A 11 10.20 0.64 11.56
N LYS A 12 10.85 -0.01 10.59
CA LYS A 12 11.82 0.67 9.72
C LYS A 12 11.15 1.31 8.50
N PRO A 13 11.62 2.49 8.08
CA PRO A 13 11.17 3.10 6.82
C PRO A 13 11.59 2.23 5.63
N PHE A 14 10.96 2.45 4.48
CA PHE A 14 11.19 1.62 3.29
C PHE A 14 12.64 1.66 2.78
N THR A 15 13.33 2.76 3.03
CA THR A 15 14.74 2.96 2.66
C THR A 15 15.73 2.12 3.49
N GLU A 16 15.30 1.61 4.64
CA GLU A 16 16.11 0.81 5.57
C GLU A 16 15.71 -0.68 5.57
N GLN A 17 14.79 -1.06 4.70
CA GLN A 17 14.35 -2.45 4.55
C GLN A 17 15.43 -3.30 3.85
N GLN A 18 15.40 -4.61 4.07
CA GLN A 18 16.25 -5.57 3.36
C GLN A 18 16.04 -5.48 1.85
N HIS A 19 14.81 -5.35 1.42
CA HIS A 19 14.44 -5.06 0.04
C HIS A 19 13.88 -3.65 0.00
N VAL A 20 14.64 -2.74 -0.58
CA VAL A 20 14.19 -1.36 -0.76
C VAL A 20 13.09 -1.35 -1.81
N GLY A 21 11.92 -0.84 -1.42
CA GLY A 21 10.82 -0.68 -2.35
C GLY A 21 11.00 0.49 -3.29
N HIS A 22 9.98 0.73 -4.08
CA HIS A 22 9.99 1.81 -5.07
C HIS A 22 8.62 2.52 -5.11
N ASN A 23 8.57 3.65 -5.80
CA ASN A 23 7.33 4.40 -5.98
C ASN A 23 7.15 4.85 -7.44
N ARG A 24 7.72 4.11 -8.37
CA ARG A 24 7.65 4.40 -9.81
C ARG A 24 7.49 3.11 -10.60
N TRP A 25 6.73 3.19 -11.67
CA TRP A 25 6.67 2.14 -12.71
C TRP A 25 7.76 2.42 -13.73
N HIS A 26 8.94 1.82 -13.55
CA HIS A 26 10.09 2.07 -14.42
C HIS A 26 10.81 0.77 -14.78
N PRO A 27 11.21 0.57 -16.06
CA PRO A 27 11.82 -0.68 -16.50
C PRO A 27 13.22 -0.93 -15.90
N ASP A 28 13.91 0.11 -15.46
CA ASP A 28 15.27 0.00 -14.90
C ASP A 28 15.30 -0.26 -13.40
N ILE A 29 14.15 -0.32 -12.73
CA ILE A 29 14.11 -0.74 -11.32
C ILE A 29 14.40 -2.24 -11.27
N PRO A 30 15.52 -2.65 -10.63
CA PRO A 30 15.91 -4.04 -10.62
C PRO A 30 14.92 -4.89 -9.82
N PRO A 31 14.57 -6.08 -10.31
CA PRO A 31 13.71 -6.97 -9.54
C PRO A 31 14.42 -7.48 -8.29
N VAL A 32 13.71 -7.52 -7.17
CA VAL A 32 14.23 -7.98 -5.88
C VAL A 32 14.34 -9.50 -5.81
N VAL A 33 13.48 -10.21 -6.54
CA VAL A 33 13.44 -11.67 -6.59
C VAL A 33 12.83 -12.15 -7.90
N SER A 34 13.20 -13.38 -8.32
CA SER A 34 12.56 -14.07 -9.46
C SER A 34 11.63 -15.16 -8.96
N VAL A 35 10.48 -15.29 -9.61
CA VAL A 35 9.48 -16.34 -9.39
C VAL A 35 9.12 -17.01 -10.70
N ARG A 36 8.69 -18.27 -10.64
CA ARG A 36 8.24 -19.03 -11.81
C ARG A 36 6.72 -18.99 -11.91
N PRO A 37 6.17 -19.11 -13.11
CA PRO A 37 4.73 -19.34 -13.26
C PRO A 37 4.26 -20.53 -12.40
N GLY A 38 3.20 -20.30 -11.61
CA GLY A 38 2.66 -21.29 -10.68
C GLY A 38 3.29 -21.30 -9.28
N ASP A 39 4.35 -20.54 -9.03
CA ASP A 39 4.88 -20.39 -7.68
C ASP A 39 3.88 -19.67 -6.78
N VAL A 40 3.73 -20.19 -5.56
CA VAL A 40 2.91 -19.57 -4.50
C VAL A 40 3.85 -18.97 -3.46
N PHE A 41 3.69 -17.69 -3.19
CA PHE A 41 4.55 -16.96 -2.25
C PHE A 41 3.76 -15.89 -1.51
N ARG A 42 4.34 -15.36 -0.44
CA ARG A 42 3.87 -14.19 0.30
C ARG A 42 4.75 -12.99 -0.05
N ALA A 43 4.14 -11.81 -0.08
CA ALA A 43 4.83 -10.54 -0.13
C ALA A 43 4.15 -9.57 0.83
N ASP A 44 4.91 -8.99 1.73
CA ASP A 44 4.41 -7.96 2.61
C ASP A 44 4.34 -6.62 1.85
N CYS A 45 3.26 -5.90 2.05
CA CYS A 45 3.04 -4.60 1.43
C CYS A 45 3.01 -3.53 2.50
N ARG A 46 3.73 -2.45 2.25
CA ARG A 46 3.75 -1.31 3.15
C ARG A 46 2.57 -0.39 2.85
N GLU A 47 2.14 0.32 3.88
CA GLU A 47 1.18 1.40 3.75
C GLU A 47 1.73 2.47 2.79
N TRP A 48 0.88 3.07 1.98
CA TRP A 48 1.26 3.88 0.83
C TRP A 48 2.04 5.16 1.13
N PHE A 49 1.97 5.69 2.36
CA PHE A 49 2.77 6.80 2.87
C PHE A 49 4.01 6.37 3.66
N ASP A 50 4.44 5.11 3.53
CA ASP A 50 5.58 4.57 4.25
C ASP A 50 5.43 4.61 5.78
N GLY A 51 4.21 4.39 6.27
CA GLY A 51 3.91 4.41 7.69
C GLY A 51 3.92 5.82 8.30
N ALA A 52 3.79 6.87 7.49
CA ALA A 52 3.67 8.24 8.00
C ALA A 52 2.35 8.48 8.75
N ILE A 53 1.30 7.75 8.37
CA ILE A 53 0.01 7.83 9.05
C ILE A 53 0.01 6.93 10.27
N LYS A 54 -0.45 7.44 11.40
CA LYS A 54 -0.38 6.76 12.70
C LYS A 54 -1.74 6.29 13.17
N ASN A 55 -1.73 5.26 14.01
CA ASN A 55 -2.92 4.73 14.66
C ASN A 55 -3.32 5.59 15.88
N ASP A 56 -3.67 6.83 15.64
CA ASP A 56 -4.13 7.79 16.63
C ASP A 56 -5.29 8.63 16.10
N ASP A 57 -5.89 9.45 16.98
CA ASP A 57 -7.06 10.25 16.65
C ASP A 57 -6.73 11.62 16.02
N SER A 58 -5.43 11.96 15.86
CA SER A 58 -5.02 13.18 15.16
C SER A 58 -5.11 13.05 13.66
N ALA A 59 -5.57 14.07 12.96
CA ALA A 59 -5.51 14.17 11.50
C ALA A 59 -4.31 15.01 11.00
N ASP A 60 -3.36 15.33 11.87
CA ASP A 60 -2.20 16.15 11.51
C ASP A 60 -1.26 15.42 10.55
N ASP A 61 -1.16 14.10 10.67
CA ASP A 61 -0.42 13.26 9.75
C ASP A 61 -1.05 13.25 8.33
N ILE A 62 -2.38 13.23 8.22
CA ILE A 62 -3.09 13.41 6.95
C ILE A 62 -2.86 14.81 6.38
N ARG A 63 -2.93 15.86 7.22
CA ARG A 63 -2.66 17.25 6.80
C ARG A 63 -1.24 17.43 6.27
N ASN A 64 -0.28 16.71 6.83
CA ASN A 64 1.14 16.82 6.50
C ASN A 64 1.66 15.63 5.68
N ALA A 65 0.77 14.85 5.07
CA ALA A 65 1.12 13.63 4.35
C ALA A 65 2.17 13.88 3.26
N PRO A 66 3.22 13.02 3.15
CA PRO A 66 4.33 13.20 2.21
C PRO A 66 3.95 12.76 0.80
N LEU A 67 3.11 13.52 0.10
CA LEU A 67 2.58 13.20 -1.24
C LEU A 67 3.65 12.83 -2.28
N PRO A 68 4.85 13.44 -2.34
CA PRO A 68 5.85 13.08 -3.36
C PRO A 68 6.37 11.64 -3.25
N GLY A 69 6.23 10.98 -2.08
CA GLY A 69 6.70 9.62 -1.83
C GLY A 69 5.75 8.51 -2.30
N VAL A 70 4.50 8.82 -2.58
CA VAL A 70 3.47 7.82 -2.88
C VAL A 70 3.48 7.37 -4.35
N HIS A 71 3.01 6.17 -4.67
CA HIS A 71 2.66 5.08 -3.75
C HIS A 71 3.88 4.21 -3.51
N VAL A 72 4.12 3.82 -2.26
CA VAL A 72 5.19 2.88 -1.92
C VAL A 72 4.79 1.49 -2.39
N LEU A 73 5.64 0.83 -3.17
CA LEU A 73 5.37 -0.44 -3.83
C LEU A 73 6.39 -1.51 -3.42
N SER A 74 5.91 -2.69 -3.09
CA SER A 74 6.73 -3.88 -2.86
C SER A 74 7.09 -4.57 -4.17
N GLY A 75 8.35 -4.93 -4.35
CA GLY A 75 8.85 -5.52 -5.58
C GLY A 75 9.95 -4.67 -6.22
N PRO A 76 10.14 -4.77 -7.57
CA PRO A 76 9.46 -5.63 -8.54
C PRO A 76 9.80 -7.12 -8.39
N PHE A 77 8.87 -7.97 -8.80
CA PHE A 77 9.09 -9.41 -8.93
C PHE A 77 9.32 -9.76 -10.40
N ARG A 78 10.41 -10.44 -10.70
CA ARG A 78 10.65 -10.96 -12.06
C ARG A 78 9.91 -12.27 -12.24
N ILE A 79 9.06 -12.36 -13.25
CA ILE A 79 8.42 -13.62 -13.65
C ILE A 79 9.29 -14.30 -14.69
N GLU A 80 9.80 -15.49 -14.40
CA GLU A 80 10.66 -16.23 -15.31
C GLU A 80 9.90 -16.59 -16.60
N GLY A 81 10.52 -16.29 -17.73
CA GLY A 81 9.96 -16.57 -19.05
C GLY A 81 8.94 -15.54 -19.56
N ALA A 82 8.41 -14.66 -18.72
CA ALA A 82 7.46 -13.62 -19.14
C ALA A 82 8.12 -12.61 -20.09
N LYS A 83 7.36 -12.18 -21.11
CA LYS A 83 7.80 -11.26 -22.15
C LYS A 83 6.78 -10.15 -22.35
N PRO A 84 7.19 -9.00 -22.89
CA PRO A 84 6.25 -7.96 -23.30
C PRO A 84 5.17 -8.52 -24.23
N GLY A 85 3.91 -8.24 -23.90
CA GLY A 85 2.74 -8.75 -24.63
C GLY A 85 2.09 -9.99 -24.01
N ASP A 86 2.75 -10.66 -23.07
CA ASP A 86 2.13 -11.74 -22.32
C ASP A 86 1.06 -11.19 -21.36
N LEU A 87 0.01 -11.98 -21.14
CA LEU A 87 -0.99 -11.73 -20.13
C LEU A 87 -0.53 -12.35 -18.81
N LEU A 88 -0.29 -11.50 -17.80
CA LEU A 88 -0.01 -11.96 -16.45
C LEU A 88 -1.32 -12.18 -15.68
N VAL A 89 -1.51 -13.41 -15.21
CA VAL A 89 -2.61 -13.78 -14.30
C VAL A 89 -2.03 -13.91 -12.89
N VAL A 90 -2.60 -13.18 -11.94
CA VAL A 90 -2.23 -13.24 -10.54
C VAL A 90 -3.45 -13.69 -9.74
N ASP A 91 -3.35 -14.88 -9.15
CA ASP A 91 -4.37 -15.40 -8.23
C ASP A 91 -4.03 -14.92 -6.82
N ILE A 92 -4.88 -14.04 -6.27
CA ILE A 92 -4.75 -13.56 -4.89
C ILE A 92 -5.44 -14.59 -4.00
N LEU A 93 -4.65 -15.32 -3.21
CA LEU A 93 -5.15 -16.41 -2.37
C LEU A 93 -5.57 -15.92 -0.98
N GLU A 94 -4.88 -14.91 -0.46
CA GLU A 94 -5.10 -14.39 0.88
C GLU A 94 -4.59 -12.94 0.96
N ILE A 95 -5.29 -12.10 1.70
CA ILE A 95 -4.86 -10.74 2.06
C ILE A 95 -5.19 -10.54 3.53
N ASP A 96 -4.15 -10.34 4.33
CA ASP A 96 -4.28 -10.06 5.76
C ASP A 96 -3.57 -8.76 6.11
N ALA A 97 -4.07 -8.09 7.15
CA ALA A 97 -3.32 -7.00 7.77
C ALA A 97 -2.06 -7.59 8.43
N CYS A 98 -0.94 -6.87 8.35
CA CYS A 98 0.26 -7.26 9.11
C CYS A 98 -0.05 -7.16 10.59
N ASP A 99 0.41 -8.16 11.37
CA ASP A 99 0.27 -8.15 12.82
C ASP A 99 0.95 -6.90 13.39
N GLN A 100 0.27 -6.26 14.32
CA GLN A 100 0.81 -5.13 15.07
C GLN A 100 1.49 -5.68 16.32
N GLU A 101 2.74 -5.29 16.54
CA GLU A 101 3.47 -5.60 17.79
C GLU A 101 3.16 -4.60 18.91
N ASP A 102 2.25 -3.67 18.67
CA ASP A 102 1.92 -2.59 19.60
C ASP A 102 1.26 -3.13 20.88
N GLU A 103 1.71 -2.66 22.02
CA GLU A 103 1.05 -2.87 23.32
C GLU A 103 -0.20 -1.98 23.41
N GLY A 104 -1.30 -2.52 23.92
CA GLY A 104 -2.51 -1.73 24.15
C GLY A 104 -3.80 -2.46 23.77
N PRO A 105 -4.95 -1.79 23.89
CA PRO A 105 -6.27 -2.42 23.68
C PRO A 105 -6.51 -2.89 22.24
N TYR A 106 -5.69 -2.49 21.30
CA TYR A 106 -5.77 -2.86 19.88
C TYR A 106 -4.59 -3.73 19.43
N SER A 107 -3.78 -4.21 20.38
CA SER A 107 -2.66 -5.12 20.13
C SER A 107 -3.13 -6.41 19.45
N GLY A 108 -2.39 -6.87 18.44
CA GLY A 108 -2.72 -8.07 17.67
C GLY A 108 -3.90 -7.90 16.72
N MET A 109 -4.41 -6.68 16.57
CA MET A 109 -5.45 -6.33 15.60
C MET A 109 -4.82 -5.48 14.49
N GLY A 110 -5.03 -5.85 13.23
CA GLY A 110 -4.70 -4.98 12.11
C GLY A 110 -5.55 -3.72 12.14
N TRP A 111 -5.08 -2.69 11.45
CA TRP A 111 -5.84 -1.46 11.31
C TRP A 111 -5.64 -0.81 9.95
N GLY A 112 -6.53 0.08 9.60
CA GLY A 112 -6.42 0.93 8.43
C GLY A 112 -7.03 2.29 8.69
N TYR A 113 -6.98 3.15 7.69
CA TYR A 113 -7.58 4.48 7.83
C TYR A 113 -8.24 4.95 6.53
N THR A 114 -9.16 5.89 6.68
CA THR A 114 -9.65 6.74 5.60
C THR A 114 -9.21 8.17 5.89
N GLY A 115 -8.41 8.74 4.99
CA GLY A 115 -7.94 10.12 5.07
C GLY A 115 -8.66 11.02 4.09
N VAL A 116 -9.07 12.21 4.55
CA VAL A 116 -9.54 13.31 3.71
C VAL A 116 -8.51 14.42 3.78
N PHE A 117 -7.90 14.76 2.64
CA PHE A 117 -6.86 15.79 2.59
C PHE A 117 -7.42 17.18 2.82
N ALA A 118 -6.63 18.00 3.52
CA ALA A 118 -6.93 19.42 3.68
C ALA A 118 -6.78 20.20 2.36
N LYS A 119 -7.41 21.37 2.28
CA LYS A 119 -7.22 22.29 1.17
C LYS A 119 -5.74 22.67 0.97
N SER A 120 -4.99 22.79 2.05
CA SER A 120 -3.55 23.07 2.04
C SER A 120 -2.70 21.99 1.37
N ASN A 121 -3.18 20.75 1.29
CA ASN A 121 -2.52 19.65 0.56
C ASN A 121 -2.88 19.61 -0.93
N GLY A 122 -3.57 20.62 -1.44
CA GLY A 122 -4.15 20.58 -2.79
C GLY A 122 -5.51 19.90 -2.86
N GLY A 123 -5.93 19.18 -1.80
CA GLY A 123 -7.23 18.58 -1.60
C GLY A 123 -7.92 18.02 -2.84
N GLY A 124 -9.18 17.63 -2.69
CA GLY A 124 -10.03 17.21 -3.80
C GLY A 124 -11.10 18.26 -4.12
N PHE A 125 -12.04 17.90 -4.97
CA PHE A 125 -13.17 18.76 -5.36
C PHE A 125 -14.11 19.14 -4.21
N LEU A 126 -13.99 18.47 -3.04
CA LEU A 126 -14.79 18.77 -1.84
C LEU A 126 -14.13 19.77 -0.89
N THR A 127 -12.91 20.24 -1.15
CA THR A 127 -12.13 21.06 -0.21
C THR A 127 -12.71 22.45 0.06
N GLU A 128 -13.57 22.97 -0.84
CA GLU A 128 -14.29 24.21 -0.57
C GLU A 128 -15.34 24.03 0.55
N ARG A 129 -15.89 22.83 0.67
CA ARG A 129 -16.91 22.48 1.68
C ARG A 129 -16.30 21.86 2.94
N PHE A 130 -15.22 21.12 2.76
CA PHE A 130 -14.48 20.42 3.82
C PHE A 130 -12.99 20.77 3.69
N PRO A 131 -12.59 21.94 4.20
CA PRO A 131 -11.22 22.46 4.00
C PRO A 131 -10.17 21.80 4.88
N ASP A 132 -10.59 21.15 5.97
CA ASP A 132 -9.68 20.55 6.95
C ASP A 132 -9.41 19.09 6.65
N ALA A 133 -8.27 18.60 7.16
CA ALA A 133 -7.96 17.19 7.11
C ALA A 133 -8.82 16.40 8.10
N TYR A 134 -9.23 15.21 7.70
CA TYR A 134 -9.91 14.24 8.56
C TYR A 134 -9.26 12.88 8.45
N LYS A 135 -9.27 12.15 9.57
CA LYS A 135 -8.83 10.76 9.64
C LYS A 135 -9.88 9.92 10.36
N VAL A 136 -10.22 8.79 9.77
CA VAL A 136 -11.06 7.76 10.38
C VAL A 136 -10.23 6.50 10.48
N ILE A 137 -10.08 5.96 11.68
CA ILE A 137 -9.42 4.69 11.91
C ILE A 137 -10.43 3.55 11.82
N TRP A 138 -10.00 2.48 11.18
CA TRP A 138 -10.70 1.20 11.06
C TRP A 138 -9.89 0.14 11.76
N ASP A 139 -10.46 -0.46 12.81
CA ASP A 139 -9.86 -1.57 13.54
C ASP A 139 -10.32 -2.89 12.93
N PHE A 140 -9.38 -3.78 12.63
CA PHE A 140 -9.66 -5.06 11.98
C PHE A 140 -9.71 -6.18 13.01
N LYS A 141 -10.77 -6.99 12.93
CA LYS A 141 -10.92 -8.20 13.71
C LYS A 141 -11.39 -9.33 12.79
N GLY A 142 -10.45 -10.18 12.38
CA GLY A 142 -10.71 -11.11 11.29
C GLY A 142 -11.18 -10.35 10.04
N ASP A 143 -12.27 -10.78 9.44
CA ASP A 143 -12.83 -10.17 8.22
C ASP A 143 -13.65 -8.90 8.48
N VAL A 144 -13.73 -8.42 9.71
CA VAL A 144 -14.54 -7.25 10.05
C VAL A 144 -13.66 -6.05 10.31
N ALA A 145 -13.92 -4.95 9.60
CA ALA A 145 -13.39 -3.62 9.86
C ALA A 145 -14.47 -2.78 10.55
N SER A 146 -14.20 -2.26 11.73
CA SER A 146 -15.11 -1.37 12.45
C SER A 146 -14.43 -0.05 12.79
N SER A 147 -15.18 1.05 12.75
CA SER A 147 -14.62 2.36 13.06
C SER A 147 -14.84 2.75 14.50
N ARG A 148 -13.76 3.18 15.17
CA ARG A 148 -13.84 3.83 16.48
C ARG A 148 -14.36 5.26 16.40
N HIS A 149 -14.36 5.87 15.22
CA HIS A 149 -14.77 7.26 14.99
C HIS A 149 -16.18 7.40 14.45
N ILE A 150 -16.75 6.34 13.88
CA ILE A 150 -18.11 6.32 13.33
C ILE A 150 -18.87 5.21 14.06
N PRO A 151 -19.67 5.54 15.09
CA PRO A 151 -20.41 4.55 15.85
C PRO A 151 -21.31 3.68 14.95
N GLU A 152 -21.42 2.41 15.28
CA GLU A 152 -22.25 1.42 14.58
C GLU A 152 -21.87 1.18 13.11
N CYS A 153 -20.71 1.68 12.67
CA CYS A 153 -20.23 1.47 11.30
C CYS A 153 -19.22 0.33 11.27
N SER A 154 -19.50 -0.69 10.48
CA SER A 154 -18.59 -1.81 10.21
C SER A 154 -18.79 -2.34 8.79
N TYR A 155 -17.72 -2.95 8.26
CA TYR A 155 -17.70 -3.62 6.97
C TYR A 155 -17.17 -5.04 7.12
N VAL A 156 -17.63 -5.95 6.28
CA VAL A 156 -17.22 -7.36 6.27
C VAL A 156 -16.59 -7.69 4.93
N GLY A 157 -15.45 -8.40 4.96
CA GLY A 157 -14.86 -9.03 3.80
C GLY A 157 -14.23 -8.07 2.79
N ILE A 158 -13.74 -6.90 3.22
CA ILE A 158 -13.11 -5.92 2.33
C ILE A 158 -11.60 -6.04 2.44
N HIS A 159 -11.05 -7.03 1.74
CA HIS A 159 -9.62 -7.19 1.56
C HIS A 159 -9.22 -6.74 0.16
N HIS A 160 -8.27 -5.81 0.05
CA HIS A 160 -7.88 -5.23 -1.22
C HIS A 160 -6.35 -5.02 -1.26
N PRO A 161 -5.65 -5.48 -2.31
CA PRO A 161 -4.18 -5.41 -2.37
C PRO A 161 -3.64 -4.00 -2.68
N GLY A 162 -4.50 -3.01 -2.89
CA GLY A 162 -4.09 -1.71 -3.39
C GLY A 162 -3.75 -1.74 -4.88
N LEU A 163 -2.64 -1.12 -5.26
CA LEU A 163 -2.17 -1.08 -6.64
C LEU A 163 -1.31 -2.29 -6.98
N MET A 164 -1.59 -2.89 -8.11
CA MET A 164 -0.78 -3.95 -8.70
C MET A 164 -0.60 -3.67 -10.19
N GLY A 165 0.60 -3.84 -10.71
CA GLY A 165 0.85 -3.60 -12.12
C GLY A 165 2.19 -4.16 -12.58
N THR A 166 2.48 -3.98 -13.85
CA THR A 166 3.71 -4.43 -14.50
C THR A 166 4.58 -3.26 -14.89
N ALA A 167 5.91 -3.46 -14.89
CA ALA A 167 6.84 -2.46 -15.38
C ALA A 167 6.59 -2.17 -16.87
N PRO A 168 6.55 -0.89 -17.31
CA PRO A 168 6.42 -0.56 -18.71
C PRO A 168 7.70 -0.91 -19.48
N SER A 169 7.62 -1.03 -20.81
CA SER A 169 8.82 -1.02 -21.64
C SER A 169 9.38 0.41 -21.76
N HIS A 170 10.66 0.54 -22.12
CA HIS A 170 11.26 1.87 -22.42
C HIS A 170 10.50 2.60 -23.52
N GLU A 171 10.02 1.88 -24.54
CA GLU A 171 9.23 2.46 -25.61
C GLU A 171 7.90 3.02 -25.11
N LEU A 172 7.20 2.27 -24.26
CA LEU A 172 5.94 2.71 -23.66
C LEU A 172 6.15 3.91 -22.75
N LEU A 173 7.19 3.89 -21.91
CA LEU A 173 7.55 4.99 -21.03
C LEU A 173 7.82 6.27 -21.85
N ALA A 174 8.60 6.16 -22.92
CA ALA A 174 8.87 7.30 -23.81
C ALA A 174 7.60 7.85 -24.51
N LYS A 175 6.60 6.99 -24.79
CA LYS A 175 5.30 7.44 -25.30
C LYS A 175 4.48 8.19 -24.25
N TRP A 176 4.54 7.74 -22.99
CA TRP A 176 3.85 8.42 -21.88
C TRP A 176 4.44 9.81 -21.63
N THR A 177 5.76 9.90 -21.50
CA THR A 177 6.47 11.16 -21.27
C THR A 177 6.21 12.22 -22.37
N LYS A 178 5.87 11.81 -23.58
CA LYS A 178 5.53 12.75 -24.67
C LYS A 178 4.11 13.32 -24.57
N ARG A 179 3.27 12.78 -23.69
CA ARG A 179 1.87 13.22 -23.49
C ARG A 179 1.72 14.23 -22.35
N GLU A 180 2.73 14.32 -21.50
CA GLU A 180 2.84 15.29 -20.40
C GLU A 180 3.54 16.59 -20.87
#